data_4f4548ac25cf394d662188de07bce274
#
_entry.id   4f4548ac25cf394d662188de07bce274
#
_cell.length_a   1.000
_cell.length_b   1.000
_cell.length_c   1.000
_cell.angle_alpha   90.00
_cell.angle_beta   90.00
_cell.angle_gamma   90.00
#
_symmetry.space_group_name_H-M   'P 1'
#
loop_
_entity.id
_entity.type
_entity.pdbx_description
1 polymer ?
#
loop_
_entity_poly.entity_id
_entity_poly.type
_entity_poly.pdbx_seq_one_letter_code
_entity_poly.pdbx_strand_id
1 'polypeptide(L)'
;MPHVLLALVLMSLLPSAPAAAQPRLVGDDEAVGRVLDLVAERLSLMPQAAAAKWVSGAPIADPPREQAVLDREAGAAEQMAMAPLPVREFFAQQMHLARDLQLQLHGDWRKSGCGPCSTPPDLAAFRGEIDRINDGLLRSMYVALPVFAQPDFVPRYRPFAAARLGESVPLVAERDRLLNILHAMRTVKPAGLERVRASGVLRIGTTGDYEPFSLEKAGQLGGADIEMGLALAAHLGVQPVFVRTTWPTLVADLVADRYDVAMSGVSVTEERARVGEFSVPYQSGGKTIVARCSERQQFDTLAEVDSRRVRVVVNPGGTNERYVREHVRHAQVTVHPDNRTAFDEIVAGRADAMITDDVEAELQAYRHPELCRTYPGTLTRSTKAIFMPKDAALKAAVDQWLKGAIEEGAPARLIQEAMSR
;
A
#
# COMPACT_ATOMS: atom_id res chain seq x y z
N MET A 1 -70.07 4.66 -9.65
CA MET A 1 -69.08 4.09 -8.69
C MET A 1 -67.84 3.75 -9.46
N PRO A 2 -66.75 4.51 -9.35
CA PRO A 2 -65.50 4.19 -9.99
C PRO A 2 -64.59 3.39 -9.08
N HIS A 3 -64.02 2.31 -9.60
CA HIS A 3 -63.04 1.46 -8.94
C HIS A 3 -61.69 2.16 -8.91
N VAL A 4 -61.15 2.40 -7.70
CA VAL A 4 -59.77 2.88 -7.45
C VAL A 4 -58.87 1.63 -7.44
N LEU A 5 -58.04 1.48 -8.46
CA LEU A 5 -56.93 0.51 -8.47
C LEU A 5 -55.79 1.06 -7.61
N LEU A 6 -55.49 0.39 -6.49
CA LEU A 6 -54.34 0.63 -5.65
C LEU A 6 -53.13 -0.09 -6.25
N ALA A 7 -52.21 0.66 -6.87
CA ALA A 7 -50.93 0.12 -7.34
C ALA A 7 -49.98 -0.01 -6.18
N LEU A 8 -49.70 -1.24 -5.72
CA LEU A 8 -48.59 -1.52 -4.78
C LEU A 8 -47.26 -1.39 -5.53
N VAL A 9 -46.51 -0.34 -5.20
CA VAL A 9 -45.12 -0.21 -5.62
C VAL A 9 -44.27 -1.12 -4.72
N LEU A 10 -43.90 -2.29 -5.23
CA LEU A 10 -42.83 -3.10 -4.60
C LEU A 10 -41.48 -2.38 -4.80
N MET A 11 -41.02 -1.69 -3.77
CA MET A 11 -39.68 -1.18 -3.66
C MET A 11 -38.74 -2.37 -3.40
N SER A 12 -38.12 -2.90 -4.44
CA SER A 12 -37.07 -3.93 -4.32
C SER A 12 -35.87 -3.34 -3.56
N LEU A 13 -35.72 -3.78 -2.31
CA LEU A 13 -34.49 -3.57 -1.53
C LEU A 13 -33.35 -4.34 -2.24
N LEU A 14 -32.62 -3.66 -3.10
CA LEU A 14 -31.30 -4.13 -3.53
C LEU A 14 -30.39 -4.16 -2.30
N PRO A 15 -29.67 -5.27 -2.05
CA PRO A 15 -28.69 -5.29 -0.98
C PRO A 15 -27.65 -4.20 -1.27
N SER A 16 -27.45 -3.29 -0.33
CA SER A 16 -26.38 -2.31 -0.39
C SER A 16 -25.04 -3.06 -0.52
N ALA A 17 -24.30 -2.77 -1.60
CA ALA A 17 -22.94 -3.26 -1.72
C ALA A 17 -22.15 -2.91 -0.44
N PRO A 18 -21.31 -3.83 0.07
CA PRO A 18 -20.49 -3.52 1.23
C PRO A 18 -19.68 -2.26 0.95
N ALA A 19 -19.73 -1.30 1.88
CA ALA A 19 -18.95 -0.08 1.76
C ALA A 19 -17.49 -0.46 1.49
N ALA A 20 -16.94 0.01 0.36
CA ALA A 20 -15.55 -0.25 0.02
C ALA A 20 -14.67 0.22 1.19
N ALA A 21 -13.82 -0.68 1.70
CA ALA A 21 -12.90 -0.33 2.77
C ALA A 21 -12.06 0.88 2.33
N GLN A 22 -11.97 1.89 3.19
CA GLN A 22 -11.18 3.09 2.87
C GLN A 22 -9.72 2.72 2.63
N PRO A 23 -9.05 3.35 1.66
CA PRO A 23 -7.67 3.05 1.35
C PRO A 23 -6.76 3.35 2.54
N ARG A 24 -5.79 2.47 2.77
CA ARG A 24 -4.78 2.59 3.83
C ARG A 24 -3.40 2.34 3.26
N LEU A 25 -2.38 2.93 3.90
CA LEU A 25 -0.99 2.62 3.59
C LEU A 25 -0.59 1.28 4.20
N VAL A 26 -0.06 0.41 3.37
CA VAL A 26 0.51 -0.87 3.80
C VAL A 26 2.02 -0.68 3.99
N GLY A 27 2.48 -0.76 5.23
CA GLY A 27 3.90 -0.79 5.58
C GLY A 27 4.47 -2.21 5.58
N ASP A 28 5.79 -2.34 5.70
CA ASP A 28 6.49 -3.65 5.71
C ASP A 28 5.94 -4.59 6.78
N ASP A 29 5.80 -4.10 8.00
CA ASP A 29 5.34 -4.89 9.14
C ASP A 29 3.86 -5.29 9.00
N GLU A 30 3.03 -4.45 8.38
CA GLU A 30 1.63 -4.78 8.09
C GLU A 30 1.54 -5.82 6.97
N ALA A 31 2.34 -5.70 5.89
CA ALA A 31 2.37 -6.67 4.80
C ALA A 31 2.75 -8.08 5.30
N VAL A 32 3.81 -8.18 6.08
CA VAL A 32 4.24 -9.46 6.69
C VAL A 32 3.26 -9.93 7.74
N GLY A 33 2.76 -9.01 8.58
CA GLY A 33 1.76 -9.29 9.61
C GLY A 33 0.52 -9.95 9.03
N ARG A 34 0.00 -9.43 7.92
CA ARG A 34 -1.18 -9.99 7.25
C ARG A 34 -0.97 -11.44 6.80
N VAL A 35 0.22 -11.78 6.29
CA VAL A 35 0.55 -13.17 5.94
C VAL A 35 0.54 -14.08 7.18
N LEU A 36 1.18 -13.63 8.26
CA LEU A 36 1.24 -14.41 9.51
C LEU A 36 -0.13 -14.54 10.18
N ASP A 37 -0.95 -13.50 10.15
CA ASP A 37 -2.33 -13.51 10.67
C ASP A 37 -3.19 -14.52 9.90
N LEU A 38 -3.08 -14.59 8.57
CA LEU A 38 -3.79 -15.58 7.75
C LEU A 38 -3.28 -17.03 8.01
N VAL A 39 -1.98 -17.19 8.31
CA VAL A 39 -1.43 -18.48 8.77
C VAL A 39 -2.08 -18.90 10.09
N ALA A 40 -2.15 -17.99 11.07
CA ALA A 40 -2.80 -18.24 12.35
C ALA A 40 -4.30 -18.53 12.18
N GLU A 41 -5.01 -17.75 11.37
CA GLU A 41 -6.43 -17.95 11.04
C GLU A 41 -6.67 -19.33 10.44
N ARG A 42 -5.84 -19.74 9.47
CA ARG A 42 -5.94 -21.06 8.87
C ARG A 42 -5.73 -22.20 9.88
N LEU A 43 -4.76 -22.07 10.78
CA LEU A 43 -4.48 -23.07 11.82
C LEU A 43 -5.57 -23.07 12.90
N SER A 44 -6.21 -21.95 13.21
CA SER A 44 -7.33 -21.87 14.16
C SER A 44 -8.56 -22.66 13.75
N LEU A 45 -8.68 -23.01 12.47
CA LEU A 45 -9.74 -23.88 11.96
C LEU A 45 -9.46 -25.38 12.19
N MET A 46 -8.24 -25.76 12.54
CA MET A 46 -7.85 -27.19 12.65
C MET A 46 -8.55 -27.97 13.76
N PRO A 47 -8.93 -27.38 14.91
CA PRO A 47 -9.74 -28.12 15.89
C PRO A 47 -11.10 -28.56 15.33
N GLN A 48 -11.75 -27.75 14.48
CA GLN A 48 -13.00 -28.12 13.83
C GLN A 48 -12.79 -29.23 12.79
N ALA A 49 -11.69 -29.18 12.01
CA ALA A 49 -11.33 -30.23 11.08
C ALA A 49 -11.00 -31.54 11.80
N ALA A 50 -10.27 -31.47 12.92
CA ALA A 50 -9.99 -32.64 13.76
C ALA A 50 -11.28 -33.28 14.32
N ALA A 51 -12.21 -32.45 14.83
CA ALA A 51 -13.50 -32.92 15.36
C ALA A 51 -14.34 -33.60 14.28
N ALA A 52 -14.43 -33.03 13.08
CA ALA A 52 -15.17 -33.63 11.95
C ALA A 52 -14.59 -34.98 11.55
N LYS A 53 -13.26 -35.11 11.48
CA LYS A 53 -12.57 -36.38 11.18
C LYS A 53 -12.69 -37.41 12.32
N TRP A 54 -12.69 -36.94 13.55
CA TRP A 54 -12.92 -37.81 14.73
C TRP A 54 -14.30 -38.48 14.68
N VAL A 55 -15.35 -37.68 14.46
CA VAL A 55 -16.73 -38.16 14.41
C VAL A 55 -17.00 -39.04 13.18
N SER A 56 -16.45 -38.70 12.01
CA SER A 56 -16.63 -39.43 10.76
C SER A 56 -15.72 -40.66 10.62
N GLY A 57 -14.69 -40.81 11.47
CA GLY A 57 -13.66 -41.84 11.31
C GLY A 57 -12.72 -41.60 10.11
N ALA A 58 -12.78 -40.45 9.46
CA ALA A 58 -11.94 -40.12 8.31
C ALA A 58 -10.47 -39.96 8.72
N PRO A 59 -9.51 -40.37 7.88
CA PRO A 59 -8.08 -40.22 8.17
C PRO A 59 -7.67 -38.76 8.26
N ILE A 60 -6.72 -38.44 9.13
CA ILE A 60 -6.16 -37.09 9.25
C ILE A 60 -5.39 -36.70 7.97
N ALA A 61 -4.57 -37.61 7.45
CA ALA A 61 -3.84 -37.44 6.20
C ALA A 61 -4.70 -37.88 5.00
N ASP A 62 -4.70 -37.08 3.95
CA ASP A 62 -5.32 -37.37 2.66
C ASP A 62 -4.34 -36.97 1.54
N PRO A 63 -3.31 -37.82 1.28
CA PRO A 63 -2.25 -37.46 0.34
C PRO A 63 -2.71 -37.07 -1.06
N PRO A 64 -3.72 -37.74 -1.70
CA PRO A 64 -4.19 -37.34 -3.02
C PRO A 64 -4.79 -35.92 -3.01
N ARG A 65 -5.55 -35.57 -1.98
CA ARG A 65 -6.15 -34.27 -1.83
C ARG A 65 -5.11 -33.19 -1.48
N GLU A 66 -4.18 -33.49 -0.57
CA GLU A 66 -3.09 -32.60 -0.23
C GLU A 66 -2.28 -32.24 -1.47
N GLN A 67 -1.96 -33.22 -2.32
CA GLN A 67 -1.28 -33.01 -3.59
C GLN A 67 -2.08 -32.10 -4.54
N ALA A 68 -3.38 -32.34 -4.67
CA ALA A 68 -4.25 -31.53 -5.53
C ALA A 68 -4.31 -30.05 -5.08
N VAL A 69 -4.32 -29.80 -3.75
CA VAL A 69 -4.26 -28.44 -3.22
C VAL A 69 -2.89 -27.82 -3.50
N LEU A 70 -1.79 -28.52 -3.28
CA LEU A 70 -0.44 -28.02 -3.58
C LEU A 70 -0.26 -27.64 -5.05
N ASP A 71 -0.80 -28.45 -5.97
CA ASP A 71 -0.75 -28.19 -7.40
C ASP A 71 -1.60 -26.98 -7.78
N ARG A 72 -2.78 -26.85 -7.18
CA ARG A 72 -3.66 -25.69 -7.36
C ARG A 72 -3.00 -24.39 -6.92
N GLU A 73 -2.45 -24.36 -5.69
CA GLU A 73 -1.84 -23.14 -5.14
C GLU A 73 -0.55 -22.77 -5.87
N ALA A 74 0.24 -23.74 -6.29
CA ALA A 74 1.42 -23.50 -7.12
C ALA A 74 1.04 -22.94 -8.49
N GLY A 75 -0.02 -23.48 -9.13
CA GLY A 75 -0.55 -22.95 -10.38
C GLY A 75 -1.13 -21.54 -10.25
N ALA A 76 -1.85 -21.27 -9.15
CA ALA A 76 -2.35 -19.92 -8.85
C ALA A 76 -1.21 -18.93 -8.62
N ALA A 77 -0.15 -19.34 -7.93
CA ALA A 77 1.04 -18.52 -7.73
C ALA A 77 1.72 -18.15 -9.06
N GLU A 78 1.85 -19.12 -9.98
CA GLU A 78 2.42 -18.87 -11.32
C GLU A 78 1.56 -17.88 -12.12
N GLN A 79 0.22 -18.01 -12.05
CA GLN A 79 -0.70 -17.05 -12.66
C GLN A 79 -0.53 -15.64 -12.07
N MET A 80 -0.22 -15.54 -10.77
CA MET A 80 0.08 -14.28 -10.09
C MET A 80 1.53 -13.80 -10.26
N ALA A 81 2.28 -14.37 -11.18
CA ALA A 81 3.69 -14.06 -11.43
C ALA A 81 4.64 -14.33 -10.24
N MET A 82 4.29 -15.25 -9.36
CA MET A 82 5.17 -15.75 -8.29
C MET A 82 5.83 -17.07 -8.67
N ALA A 83 7.04 -17.32 -8.15
CA ALA A 83 7.71 -18.61 -8.32
C ALA A 83 6.88 -19.73 -7.64
N PRO A 84 6.48 -20.79 -8.38
CA PRO A 84 5.54 -21.78 -7.85
C PRO A 84 6.15 -22.67 -6.78
N LEU A 85 7.46 -22.97 -6.83
CA LEU A 85 8.10 -23.89 -5.89
C LEU A 85 8.11 -23.39 -4.44
N PRO A 86 8.54 -22.16 -4.10
CA PRO A 86 8.47 -21.66 -2.73
C PRO A 86 7.03 -21.57 -2.20
N VAL A 87 6.06 -21.24 -3.06
CA VAL A 87 4.65 -21.20 -2.67
C VAL A 87 4.13 -22.62 -2.36
N ARG A 88 4.49 -23.60 -3.18
CA ARG A 88 4.19 -25.01 -2.91
C ARG A 88 4.78 -25.48 -1.58
N GLU A 89 6.05 -25.14 -1.29
CA GLU A 89 6.70 -25.45 -0.02
C GLU A 89 5.99 -24.78 1.16
N PHE A 90 5.54 -23.55 1.01
CA PHE A 90 4.79 -22.85 2.03
C PHE A 90 3.48 -23.57 2.38
N PHE A 91 2.69 -23.95 1.38
CA PHE A 91 1.44 -24.69 1.62
C PHE A 91 1.69 -26.10 2.13
N ALA A 92 2.77 -26.77 1.71
CA ALA A 92 3.18 -28.06 2.28
C ALA A 92 3.52 -27.93 3.78
N GLN A 93 4.23 -26.87 4.16
CA GLN A 93 4.51 -26.57 5.57
C GLN A 93 3.23 -26.29 6.37
N GLN A 94 2.28 -25.55 5.79
CA GLN A 94 0.97 -25.30 6.40
C GLN A 94 0.17 -26.59 6.63
N MET A 95 0.25 -27.55 5.69
CA MET A 95 -0.40 -28.86 5.83
C MET A 95 0.28 -29.74 6.88
N HIS A 96 1.60 -29.68 6.99
CA HIS A 96 2.36 -30.35 8.04
C HIS A 96 1.91 -29.87 9.43
N LEU A 97 1.93 -28.57 9.69
CA LEU A 97 1.48 -27.97 10.94
C LEU A 97 0.01 -28.30 11.26
N ALA A 98 -0.85 -28.23 10.25
CA ALA A 98 -2.27 -28.58 10.40
C ALA A 98 -2.47 -30.06 10.79
N ARG A 99 -1.67 -30.95 10.23
CA ARG A 99 -1.69 -32.40 10.55
C ARG A 99 -1.25 -32.66 11.96
N ASP A 100 -0.13 -32.07 12.37
CA ASP A 100 0.43 -32.24 13.72
C ASP A 100 -0.56 -31.76 14.78
N LEU A 101 -1.20 -30.61 14.58
CA LEU A 101 -2.23 -30.13 15.50
C LEU A 101 -3.44 -31.09 15.59
N GLN A 102 -3.92 -31.64 14.46
CA GLN A 102 -5.01 -32.60 14.45
C GLN A 102 -4.61 -33.92 15.13
N LEU A 103 -3.38 -34.41 14.91
CA LEU A 103 -2.85 -35.60 15.56
C LEU A 103 -2.75 -35.43 17.08
N GLN A 104 -2.28 -34.28 17.53
CA GLN A 104 -2.23 -33.92 18.94
C GLN A 104 -3.63 -33.94 19.56
N LEU A 105 -4.60 -33.28 18.99
CA LEU A 105 -5.98 -33.25 19.46
C LEU A 105 -6.60 -34.64 19.53
N HIS A 106 -6.44 -35.46 18.50
CA HIS A 106 -6.92 -36.84 18.48
C HIS A 106 -6.21 -37.69 19.56
N GLY A 107 -4.91 -37.43 19.82
CA GLY A 107 -4.15 -38.08 20.90
C GLY A 107 -4.71 -37.74 22.28
N ASP A 108 -5.01 -36.48 22.52
CA ASP A 108 -5.55 -35.99 23.78
C ASP A 108 -6.98 -36.49 24.02
N TRP A 109 -7.83 -36.54 23.01
CA TRP A 109 -9.18 -37.11 23.09
C TRP A 109 -9.16 -38.61 23.36
N ARG A 110 -8.21 -39.39 22.82
CA ARG A 110 -8.04 -40.79 23.15
C ARG A 110 -7.61 -40.99 24.60
N LYS A 111 -6.70 -40.16 25.11
CA LYS A 111 -6.22 -40.25 26.49
C LYS A 111 -7.30 -39.86 27.51
N SER A 112 -8.09 -38.84 27.22
CA SER A 112 -9.18 -38.40 28.10
C SER A 112 -10.42 -39.28 28.03
N GLY A 113 -10.52 -40.16 27.05
CA GLY A 113 -11.73 -40.97 26.81
C GLY A 113 -12.91 -40.16 26.34
N CYS A 114 -12.73 -38.88 26.06
CA CYS A 114 -13.79 -37.95 25.67
C CYS A 114 -13.33 -37.09 24.48
N GLY A 115 -13.88 -37.37 23.29
CA GLY A 115 -13.75 -36.57 22.11
C GLY A 115 -15.03 -35.77 21.86
N PRO A 116 -15.07 -34.92 20.78
CA PRO A 116 -16.27 -34.21 20.37
C PRO A 116 -17.41 -35.19 20.10
N CYS A 117 -18.54 -35.04 20.79
CA CYS A 117 -19.74 -35.87 20.63
C CYS A 117 -20.88 -35.12 19.89
N SER A 118 -20.66 -33.89 19.44
CA SER A 118 -21.64 -33.08 18.76
C SER A 118 -21.59 -33.26 17.25
N THR A 119 -22.68 -32.85 16.56
CA THR A 119 -22.75 -32.83 15.10
C THR A 119 -21.50 -32.19 14.50
N PRO A 120 -20.80 -32.85 13.57
CA PRO A 120 -19.59 -32.29 12.98
C PRO A 120 -19.94 -31.01 12.19
N PRO A 121 -19.03 -30.03 12.15
CA PRO A 121 -19.23 -28.86 11.32
C PRO A 121 -19.39 -29.24 9.84
N ASP A 122 -20.14 -28.45 9.08
CA ASP A 122 -20.27 -28.65 7.64
C ASP A 122 -18.90 -28.56 6.95
N LEU A 123 -18.43 -29.71 6.45
CA LEU A 123 -17.15 -29.81 5.76
C LEU A 123 -17.09 -28.97 4.47
N ALA A 124 -18.23 -28.68 3.83
CA ALA A 124 -18.26 -27.86 2.63
C ALA A 124 -18.02 -26.38 2.98
N ALA A 125 -18.70 -25.87 4.02
CA ALA A 125 -18.48 -24.52 4.52
C ALA A 125 -17.04 -24.32 5.01
N PHE A 126 -16.50 -25.31 5.76
CA PHE A 126 -15.10 -25.31 6.20
C PHE A 126 -14.12 -25.25 5.03
N ARG A 127 -14.36 -25.98 3.97
CA ARG A 127 -13.51 -25.96 2.75
C ARG A 127 -13.51 -24.59 2.07
N GLY A 128 -14.69 -23.99 1.92
CA GLY A 128 -14.81 -22.64 1.37
C GLY A 128 -14.02 -21.60 2.16
N GLU A 129 -14.01 -21.74 3.49
CA GLU A 129 -13.23 -20.83 4.34
C GLU A 129 -11.71 -21.03 4.19
N ILE A 130 -11.25 -22.28 4.10
CA ILE A 130 -9.83 -22.57 3.79
C ILE A 130 -9.43 -22.00 2.42
N ASP A 131 -10.27 -22.17 1.39
CA ASP A 131 -9.98 -21.64 0.07
C ASP A 131 -9.92 -20.11 0.07
N ARG A 132 -10.85 -19.43 0.77
CA ARG A 132 -10.80 -17.97 0.98
C ARG A 132 -9.50 -17.51 1.65
N ILE A 133 -9.04 -18.23 2.68
CA ILE A 133 -7.78 -17.93 3.38
C ILE A 133 -6.58 -18.15 2.45
N ASN A 134 -6.57 -19.23 1.67
CA ASN A 134 -5.51 -19.52 0.72
C ASN A 134 -5.38 -18.43 -0.34
N ASP A 135 -6.50 -17.97 -0.91
CA ASP A 135 -6.52 -16.82 -1.84
C ASP A 135 -6.00 -15.54 -1.19
N GLY A 136 -6.36 -15.32 0.08
CA GLY A 136 -5.85 -14.20 0.88
C GLY A 136 -4.35 -14.30 1.12
N LEU A 137 -3.84 -15.50 1.40
CA LEU A 137 -2.42 -15.77 1.57
C LEU A 137 -1.63 -15.45 0.29
N LEU A 138 -2.07 -15.95 -0.88
CA LEU A 138 -1.41 -15.69 -2.16
C LEU A 138 -1.29 -14.19 -2.44
N ARG A 139 -2.39 -13.43 -2.28
CA ARG A 139 -2.39 -11.98 -2.48
C ARG A 139 -1.50 -11.26 -1.48
N SER A 140 -1.57 -11.63 -0.20
CA SER A 140 -0.74 -11.00 0.84
C SER A 140 0.74 -11.31 0.67
N MET A 141 1.08 -12.53 0.26
CA MET A 141 2.46 -12.90 -0.08
C MET A 141 2.97 -12.10 -1.26
N TYR A 142 2.17 -11.91 -2.33
CA TYR A 142 2.56 -11.09 -3.48
C TYR A 142 2.90 -9.64 -3.07
N VAL A 143 2.08 -9.04 -2.22
CA VAL A 143 2.32 -7.67 -1.70
C VAL A 143 3.59 -7.62 -0.85
N ALA A 144 3.87 -8.66 -0.08
CA ALA A 144 5.00 -8.72 0.84
C ALA A 144 6.33 -9.18 0.17
N LEU A 145 6.32 -9.60 -1.10
CA LEU A 145 7.53 -10.11 -1.80
C LEU A 145 8.76 -9.19 -1.68
N PRO A 146 8.63 -7.85 -1.83
CA PRO A 146 9.79 -6.97 -1.68
C PRO A 146 10.37 -6.96 -0.26
N VAL A 147 9.53 -7.21 0.75
CA VAL A 147 9.96 -7.30 2.15
C VAL A 147 10.63 -8.65 2.39
N PHE A 148 10.08 -9.73 1.84
CA PHE A 148 10.68 -11.07 1.93
C PHE A 148 12.09 -11.12 1.33
N ALA A 149 12.35 -10.32 0.28
CA ALA A 149 13.65 -10.26 -0.37
C ALA A 149 14.74 -9.52 0.43
N GLN A 150 14.40 -8.84 1.53
CA GLN A 150 15.37 -8.10 2.35
C GLN A 150 16.35 -9.08 3.03
N PRO A 151 17.67 -8.79 3.04
CA PRO A 151 18.66 -9.71 3.62
C PRO A 151 18.48 -10.00 5.11
N ASP A 152 17.90 -9.05 5.85
CA ASP A 152 17.63 -9.15 7.29
C ASP A 152 16.21 -9.64 7.60
N PHE A 153 15.45 -10.11 6.62
CA PHE A 153 14.04 -10.51 6.78
C PHE A 153 13.84 -11.50 7.92
N VAL A 154 14.56 -12.62 7.92
CA VAL A 154 14.35 -13.68 8.93
C VAL A 154 14.67 -13.20 10.35
N PRO A 155 15.84 -12.62 10.65
CA PRO A 155 16.12 -12.11 11.99
C PRO A 155 15.16 -10.99 12.43
N ARG A 156 14.78 -10.09 11.52
CA ARG A 156 13.85 -8.98 11.79
C ARG A 156 12.46 -9.48 12.16
N TYR A 157 11.92 -10.47 11.44
CA TYR A 157 10.54 -10.92 11.62
C TYR A 157 10.38 -12.14 12.56
N ARG A 158 11.48 -12.70 13.09
CA ARG A 158 11.41 -13.79 14.09
C ARG A 158 10.62 -13.40 15.35
N PRO A 159 10.83 -12.25 16.01
CA PRO A 159 10.01 -11.83 17.15
C PRO A 159 8.53 -11.61 16.75
N PHE A 160 8.31 -11.13 15.55
CA PHE A 160 6.99 -10.84 14.99
C PHE A 160 6.19 -12.15 14.75
N ALA A 161 6.84 -13.16 14.19
CA ALA A 161 6.28 -14.50 14.02
C ALA A 161 6.01 -15.17 15.38
N ALA A 162 6.88 -14.98 16.37
CA ALA A 162 6.65 -15.49 17.72
C ALA A 162 5.41 -14.89 18.37
N ALA A 163 5.18 -13.58 18.21
CA ALA A 163 4.02 -12.90 18.76
C ALA A 163 2.70 -13.35 18.11
N ARG A 164 2.69 -13.58 16.78
CA ARG A 164 1.47 -13.94 16.03
C ARG A 164 1.18 -15.43 15.96
N LEU A 165 2.20 -16.25 15.91
CA LEU A 165 2.08 -17.70 15.71
C LEU A 165 2.42 -18.51 16.95
N GLY A 166 2.84 -17.88 18.07
CA GLY A 166 3.36 -18.60 19.24
C GLY A 166 2.42 -19.65 19.81
N GLU A 167 1.12 -19.40 19.81
CA GLU A 167 0.11 -20.36 20.27
C GLU A 167 -0.16 -21.45 19.24
N SER A 168 -0.27 -21.11 17.96
CA SER A 168 -0.60 -22.04 16.88
C SER A 168 0.61 -22.84 16.39
N VAL A 169 1.82 -22.28 16.50
CA VAL A 169 3.10 -22.87 16.09
C VAL A 169 4.11 -22.70 17.22
N PRO A 170 4.04 -23.49 18.29
CA PRO A 170 4.85 -23.29 19.49
C PRO A 170 6.36 -23.54 19.27
N LEU A 171 6.73 -24.39 18.31
CA LEU A 171 8.13 -24.74 18.05
C LEU A 171 8.82 -23.61 17.26
N VAL A 172 9.92 -23.09 17.81
CA VAL A 172 10.73 -22.02 17.17
C VAL A 172 11.22 -22.46 15.79
N ALA A 173 11.67 -23.71 15.66
CA ALA A 173 12.17 -24.26 14.40
C ALA A 173 11.13 -24.21 13.27
N GLU A 174 9.85 -24.46 13.58
CA GLU A 174 8.77 -24.42 12.59
C GLU A 174 8.44 -22.99 12.16
N ARG A 175 8.48 -22.03 13.09
CA ARG A 175 8.33 -20.60 12.75
C ARG A 175 9.50 -20.10 11.89
N ASP A 176 10.72 -20.47 12.24
CA ASP A 176 11.92 -20.13 11.44
C ASP A 176 11.85 -20.77 10.05
N ARG A 177 11.36 -22.00 9.94
CA ARG A 177 11.14 -22.66 8.65
C ARG A 177 10.14 -21.90 7.77
N LEU A 178 9.00 -21.46 8.34
CA LEU A 178 8.03 -20.62 7.63
C LEU A 178 8.68 -19.32 7.12
N LEU A 179 9.43 -18.62 7.97
CA LEU A 179 10.11 -17.39 7.58
C LEU A 179 11.16 -17.63 6.47
N ASN A 180 11.92 -18.72 6.54
CA ASN A 180 12.88 -19.05 5.48
C ASN A 180 12.20 -19.37 4.14
N ILE A 181 11.06 -20.06 4.16
CA ILE A 181 10.27 -20.31 2.94
C ILE A 181 9.74 -18.98 2.37
N LEU A 182 9.21 -18.08 3.19
CA LEU A 182 8.78 -16.76 2.77
C LEU A 182 9.96 -15.95 2.17
N HIS A 183 11.12 -15.97 2.83
CA HIS A 183 12.34 -15.33 2.33
C HIS A 183 12.81 -15.87 0.98
N ALA A 184 12.47 -17.10 0.63
CA ALA A 184 12.79 -17.70 -0.66
C ALA A 184 11.84 -17.29 -1.80
N MET A 185 10.71 -16.65 -1.51
CA MET A 185 9.71 -16.27 -2.52
C MET A 185 10.23 -15.18 -3.47
N ARG A 186 9.89 -15.31 -4.76
CA ARG A 186 10.32 -14.40 -5.84
C ARG A 186 9.21 -14.21 -6.86
N THR A 187 9.29 -13.12 -7.62
CA THR A 187 8.52 -12.97 -8.86
C THR A 187 9.20 -13.72 -10.01
N VAL A 188 8.40 -14.21 -10.98
CA VAL A 188 8.88 -14.83 -12.22
C VAL A 188 8.71 -13.94 -13.45
N LYS A 189 8.13 -12.76 -13.28
CA LYS A 189 7.94 -11.74 -14.33
C LYS A 189 8.58 -10.42 -13.90
N PRO A 190 9.16 -9.66 -14.85
CA PRO A 190 9.65 -8.32 -14.56
C PRO A 190 8.52 -7.38 -14.15
N ALA A 191 8.88 -6.24 -13.56
CA ALA A 191 7.92 -5.17 -13.29
C ALA A 191 7.30 -4.67 -14.61
N GLY A 192 6.00 -4.40 -14.60
CA GLY A 192 5.28 -3.90 -15.77
C GLY A 192 3.83 -4.39 -15.84
N LEU A 193 3.16 -4.04 -16.96
CA LEU A 193 1.73 -4.28 -17.14
C LEU A 193 1.36 -5.77 -17.08
N GLU A 194 2.19 -6.64 -17.68
CA GLU A 194 1.91 -8.08 -17.69
C GLU A 194 1.86 -8.65 -16.28
N ARG A 195 2.78 -8.23 -15.41
CA ARG A 195 2.80 -8.65 -14.01
C ARG A 195 1.62 -8.08 -13.22
N VAL A 196 1.27 -6.81 -13.39
CA VAL A 196 0.11 -6.18 -12.74
C VAL A 196 -1.17 -6.94 -13.09
N ARG A 197 -1.37 -7.26 -14.37
CA ARG A 197 -2.55 -8.04 -14.81
C ARG A 197 -2.53 -9.48 -14.29
N ALA A 198 -1.38 -10.12 -14.32
CA ALA A 198 -1.22 -11.49 -13.85
C ALA A 198 -1.49 -11.62 -12.35
N SER A 199 -0.93 -10.70 -11.54
CA SER A 199 -1.15 -10.71 -10.09
C SER A 199 -2.55 -10.27 -9.67
N GLY A 200 -3.27 -9.55 -10.53
CA GLY A 200 -4.53 -8.90 -10.19
C GLY A 200 -4.38 -7.77 -9.17
N VAL A 201 -3.16 -7.26 -8.93
CA VAL A 201 -2.82 -6.24 -7.94
C VAL A 201 -2.01 -5.13 -8.58
N LEU A 202 -2.40 -3.87 -8.34
CA LEU A 202 -1.59 -2.68 -8.62
C LEU A 202 -1.04 -2.15 -7.30
N ARG A 203 0.28 -2.26 -7.10
CA ARG A 203 0.97 -1.68 -5.96
C ARG A 203 1.27 -0.21 -6.26
N ILE A 204 0.69 0.70 -5.49
CA ILE A 204 0.79 2.15 -5.67
C ILE A 204 1.66 2.71 -4.56
N GLY A 205 2.89 3.12 -4.87
CA GLY A 205 3.77 3.81 -3.95
C GLY A 205 3.27 5.22 -3.65
N THR A 206 3.05 5.54 -2.38
CA THR A 206 2.66 6.89 -1.97
C THR A 206 3.27 7.25 -0.62
N THR A 207 3.56 8.55 -0.41
CA THR A 207 4.23 9.01 0.80
C THR A 207 3.25 9.26 1.95
N GLY A 208 2.01 9.66 1.65
CA GLY A 208 0.99 9.95 2.65
C GLY A 208 1.27 11.21 3.48
N ASP A 209 2.14 12.09 3.00
CA ASP A 209 2.58 13.30 3.69
C ASP A 209 2.57 14.56 2.82
N TYR A 210 1.95 14.50 1.63
CA TYR A 210 1.99 15.59 0.65
C TYR A 210 0.61 15.94 0.11
N GLU A 211 -0.11 16.79 0.81
CA GLU A 211 -1.36 17.36 0.34
C GLU A 211 -1.16 18.40 -0.77
N PRO A 212 -2.11 18.51 -1.71
CA PRO A 212 -3.40 17.83 -1.81
C PRO A 212 -3.34 16.44 -2.48
N PHE A 213 -2.16 15.90 -2.79
CA PHE A 213 -1.99 14.66 -3.56
C PHE A 213 -2.18 13.41 -2.72
N SER A 214 -1.52 13.33 -1.57
CA SER A 214 -1.65 12.20 -0.64
C SER A 214 -1.49 12.63 0.81
N LEU A 215 -2.42 12.24 1.66
CA LEU A 215 -2.37 12.44 3.10
C LEU A 215 -2.86 11.20 3.83
N GLU A 216 -2.05 10.72 4.79
CA GLU A 216 -2.48 9.75 5.78
C GLU A 216 -2.85 10.46 7.08
N LYS A 217 -4.10 10.33 7.49
CA LYS A 217 -4.63 10.89 8.75
C LYS A 217 -5.42 9.82 9.48
N ALA A 218 -5.05 9.54 10.72
CA ALA A 218 -5.71 8.51 11.55
C ALA A 218 -5.80 7.12 10.87
N GLY A 219 -4.76 6.73 10.12
CA GLY A 219 -4.71 5.45 9.40
C GLY A 219 -5.57 5.40 8.12
N GLN A 220 -6.17 6.50 7.73
CA GLN A 220 -6.91 6.65 6.48
C GLN A 220 -6.08 7.43 5.46
N LEU A 221 -6.09 6.98 4.23
CA LEU A 221 -5.36 7.60 3.14
C LEU A 221 -6.35 8.34 2.23
N GLY A 222 -6.01 9.59 1.89
CA GLY A 222 -6.82 10.44 1.02
C GLY A 222 -5.96 11.37 0.17
N GLY A 223 -6.58 12.08 -0.75
CA GLY A 223 -5.93 13.03 -1.65
C GLY A 223 -6.17 12.71 -3.12
N ALA A 224 -5.84 13.64 -3.99
CA ALA A 224 -6.11 13.55 -5.43
C ALA A 224 -5.47 12.32 -6.08
N ASP A 225 -4.21 12.02 -5.74
CA ASP A 225 -3.48 10.88 -6.30
C ASP A 225 -3.98 9.54 -5.75
N ILE A 226 -4.59 9.55 -4.58
CA ILE A 226 -5.21 8.35 -4.00
C ILE A 226 -6.48 8.00 -4.79
N GLU A 227 -7.34 8.99 -5.05
CA GLU A 227 -8.55 8.78 -5.85
C GLU A 227 -8.21 8.41 -7.31
N MET A 228 -7.19 9.05 -7.90
CA MET A 228 -6.68 8.67 -9.22
C MET A 228 -6.11 7.25 -9.22
N GLY A 229 -5.43 6.84 -8.17
CA GLY A 229 -4.88 5.48 -8.02
C GLY A 229 -5.98 4.41 -7.97
N LEU A 230 -7.07 4.67 -7.24
CA LEU A 230 -8.26 3.82 -7.22
C LEU A 230 -8.88 3.70 -8.62
N ALA A 231 -9.03 4.83 -9.32
CA ALA A 231 -9.59 4.87 -10.67
C ALA A 231 -8.71 4.16 -11.70
N LEU A 232 -7.38 4.31 -11.61
CA LEU A 232 -6.41 3.60 -12.46
C LEU A 232 -6.50 2.09 -12.25
N ALA A 233 -6.52 1.63 -11.00
CA ALA A 233 -6.64 0.21 -10.70
C ALA A 233 -7.96 -0.38 -11.22
N ALA A 234 -9.07 0.34 -11.06
CA ALA A 234 -10.37 -0.05 -11.61
C ALA A 234 -10.32 -0.12 -13.15
N HIS A 235 -9.68 0.84 -13.83
CA HIS A 235 -9.50 0.82 -15.28
C HIS A 235 -8.68 -0.38 -15.75
N LEU A 236 -7.64 -0.76 -15.01
CA LEU A 236 -6.81 -1.93 -15.31
C LEU A 236 -7.48 -3.26 -14.93
N GLY A 237 -8.62 -3.25 -14.20
CA GLY A 237 -9.33 -4.42 -13.73
C GLY A 237 -8.60 -5.16 -12.60
N VAL A 238 -7.84 -4.45 -11.77
CA VAL A 238 -7.03 -5.01 -10.68
C VAL A 238 -7.32 -4.34 -9.33
N GLN A 239 -6.88 -4.97 -8.24
CA GLN A 239 -7.03 -4.42 -6.89
C GLN A 239 -5.91 -3.42 -6.55
N PRO A 240 -6.23 -2.22 -6.06
CA PRO A 240 -5.21 -1.27 -5.61
C PRO A 240 -4.67 -1.67 -4.23
N VAL A 241 -3.36 -1.57 -4.06
CA VAL A 241 -2.69 -1.66 -2.76
C VAL A 241 -1.73 -0.49 -2.63
N PHE A 242 -2.00 0.40 -1.68
CA PHE A 242 -1.13 1.55 -1.43
C PHE A 242 0.03 1.14 -0.53
N VAL A 243 1.25 1.22 -1.07
CA VAL A 243 2.49 0.84 -0.39
C VAL A 243 3.21 2.09 0.07
N ARG A 244 3.68 2.07 1.31
CA ARG A 244 4.44 3.19 1.86
C ARG A 244 5.79 3.34 1.16
N THR A 245 6.05 4.55 0.67
CA THR A 245 7.36 5.02 0.24
C THR A 245 7.67 6.35 0.94
N THR A 246 8.85 6.90 0.74
CA THR A 246 9.24 8.22 1.26
C THR A 246 9.95 9.01 0.16
N TRP A 247 10.03 10.34 0.31
CA TRP A 247 10.75 11.15 -0.67
C TRP A 247 12.21 10.74 -0.84
N PRO A 248 12.97 10.42 0.24
CA PRO A 248 14.34 9.92 0.13
C PRO A 248 14.45 8.56 -0.56
N THR A 249 13.47 7.66 -0.38
CA THR A 249 13.55 6.27 -0.86
C THR A 249 12.80 6.03 -2.16
N LEU A 250 12.01 6.99 -2.67
CA LEU A 250 11.12 6.84 -3.83
C LEU A 250 11.78 6.10 -5.02
N VAL A 251 12.98 6.52 -5.42
CA VAL A 251 13.69 5.90 -6.55
C VAL A 251 14.25 4.53 -6.17
N ALA A 252 14.83 4.40 -4.98
CA ALA A 252 15.35 3.13 -4.49
C ALA A 252 14.25 2.09 -4.33
N ASP A 253 13.06 2.49 -3.88
CA ASP A 253 11.89 1.64 -3.73
C ASP A 253 11.37 1.14 -5.09
N LEU A 254 11.41 1.97 -6.15
CA LEU A 254 11.12 1.52 -7.51
C LEU A 254 12.09 0.44 -7.97
N VAL A 255 13.40 0.68 -7.77
CA VAL A 255 14.46 -0.27 -8.16
C VAL A 255 14.36 -1.57 -7.37
N ALA A 256 13.99 -1.49 -6.09
CA ALA A 256 13.76 -2.63 -5.22
C ALA A 256 12.39 -3.31 -5.46
N ASP A 257 11.65 -2.90 -6.51
CA ASP A 257 10.37 -3.48 -6.89
C ASP A 257 9.29 -3.44 -5.79
N ARG A 258 9.29 -2.37 -4.99
CA ARG A 258 8.33 -2.22 -3.89
C ARG A 258 6.94 -1.81 -4.37
N TYR A 259 6.85 -1.15 -5.52
CA TYR A 259 5.58 -0.72 -6.12
C TYR A 259 5.64 -0.77 -7.66
N ASP A 260 4.47 -0.78 -8.30
CA ASP A 260 4.32 -0.82 -9.75
C ASP A 260 4.21 0.59 -10.34
N VAL A 261 3.58 1.52 -9.61
CA VAL A 261 3.50 2.95 -9.93
C VAL A 261 3.65 3.77 -8.67
N ALA A 262 4.19 5.00 -8.75
CA ALA A 262 4.18 5.94 -7.64
C ALA A 262 3.29 7.14 -7.96
N MET A 263 2.36 7.43 -7.04
CA MET A 263 1.37 8.49 -7.11
C MET A 263 1.32 9.23 -5.77
N SER A 264 1.88 10.43 -5.73
CA SER A 264 2.00 11.30 -4.55
C SER A 264 2.41 12.73 -4.94
N GLY A 265 1.89 13.26 -6.05
CA GLY A 265 2.36 14.54 -6.58
C GLY A 265 3.81 14.47 -7.05
N VAL A 266 4.21 13.37 -7.69
CA VAL A 266 5.61 13.13 -8.06
C VAL A 266 6.05 14.07 -9.17
N SER A 267 7.00 14.96 -8.87
CA SER A 267 7.58 15.86 -9.86
C SER A 267 8.43 15.10 -10.87
N VAL A 268 8.27 15.41 -12.14
CA VAL A 268 9.14 14.94 -13.23
C VAL A 268 10.51 15.57 -13.06
N THR A 269 11.56 14.73 -12.99
CA THR A 269 12.95 15.16 -12.94
C THR A 269 13.82 14.25 -13.79
N GLU A 270 14.92 14.79 -14.34
CA GLU A 270 15.88 13.99 -15.12
C GLU A 270 16.47 12.82 -14.33
N GLU A 271 16.77 13.01 -13.05
CA GLU A 271 17.30 11.97 -12.18
C GLU A 271 16.35 10.78 -12.12
N ARG A 272 15.06 11.02 -11.85
CA ARG A 272 14.03 9.99 -11.81
C ARG A 272 13.82 9.35 -13.19
N ALA A 273 13.84 10.14 -14.27
CA ALA A 273 13.68 9.65 -15.63
C ALA A 273 14.83 8.75 -16.12
N ARG A 274 16.02 8.83 -15.49
CA ARG A 274 17.13 7.89 -15.80
C ARG A 274 16.81 6.47 -15.33
N VAL A 275 16.10 6.34 -14.23
CA VAL A 275 15.81 5.08 -13.55
C VAL A 275 14.47 4.50 -13.97
N GLY A 276 13.42 5.30 -13.97
CA GLY A 276 12.06 4.93 -14.39
C GLY A 276 11.58 5.75 -15.56
N GLU A 277 10.28 5.77 -15.78
CA GLU A 277 9.61 6.63 -16.74
C GLU A 277 8.36 7.26 -16.14
N PHE A 278 7.82 8.26 -16.82
CA PHE A 278 6.68 9.04 -16.39
C PHE A 278 5.52 8.91 -17.36
N SER A 279 4.31 8.99 -16.85
CA SER A 279 3.10 9.21 -17.65
C SER A 279 3.12 10.59 -18.33
N VAL A 280 2.12 10.86 -19.16
CA VAL A 280 1.77 12.26 -19.49
C VAL A 280 1.55 13.04 -18.20
N PRO A 281 1.94 14.34 -18.13
CA PRO A 281 1.76 15.12 -16.91
C PRO A 281 0.28 15.48 -16.71
N TYR A 282 -0.18 15.47 -15.45
CA TYR A 282 -1.55 15.83 -15.06
C TYR A 282 -1.66 17.16 -14.29
N GLN A 283 -0.54 17.70 -13.81
CA GLN A 283 -0.46 18.98 -13.10
C GLN A 283 0.82 19.71 -13.50
N SER A 284 0.72 21.03 -13.65
CA SER A 284 1.84 21.92 -13.90
C SER A 284 1.92 22.97 -12.82
N GLY A 285 3.13 23.38 -12.45
CA GLY A 285 3.38 24.40 -11.42
C GLY A 285 4.87 24.70 -11.31
N GLY A 286 5.30 25.11 -10.13
CA GLY A 286 6.70 25.39 -9.85
C GLY A 286 6.96 25.73 -8.38
N LYS A 287 8.23 25.95 -8.04
CA LYS A 287 8.60 26.38 -6.70
C LYS A 287 8.22 27.83 -6.46
N THR A 288 7.76 28.12 -5.26
CA THR A 288 7.46 29.47 -4.79
C THR A 288 7.95 29.62 -3.35
N ILE A 289 7.87 30.84 -2.81
CA ILE A 289 8.28 31.15 -1.44
C ILE A 289 7.02 31.31 -0.59
N VAL A 290 7.03 30.68 0.57
CA VAL A 290 6.04 30.84 1.64
C VAL A 290 6.72 31.43 2.87
N ALA A 291 6.14 32.50 3.40
CA ALA A 291 6.54 33.12 4.66
C ALA A 291 5.33 33.70 5.38
N ARG A 292 5.53 34.28 6.56
CA ARG A 292 4.47 35.01 7.26
C ARG A 292 3.98 36.20 6.42
N CYS A 293 2.67 36.41 6.36
CA CYS A 293 2.07 37.50 5.58
C CYS A 293 2.60 38.90 6.03
N SER A 294 2.87 39.06 7.31
CA SER A 294 3.47 40.29 7.88
C SER A 294 4.87 40.58 7.35
N GLU A 295 5.57 39.59 6.82
CA GLU A 295 6.95 39.69 6.33
C GLU A 295 7.02 39.55 4.79
N ARG A 296 5.89 39.64 4.11
CA ARG A 296 5.79 39.42 2.65
C ARG A 296 6.79 40.22 1.83
N GLN A 297 7.02 41.49 2.19
CA GLN A 297 7.96 42.37 1.48
C GLN A 297 9.44 42.08 1.78
N GLN A 298 9.70 41.23 2.79
CA GLN A 298 11.06 40.85 3.18
C GLN A 298 11.52 39.53 2.53
N PHE A 299 10.56 38.78 1.93
CA PHE A 299 10.80 37.47 1.37
C PHE A 299 10.08 37.28 0.02
N ASP A 300 10.02 38.36 -0.81
CA ASP A 300 9.38 38.30 -2.12
C ASP A 300 10.36 37.95 -3.27
N THR A 301 11.65 37.79 -2.96
CA THR A 301 12.67 37.33 -3.88
C THR A 301 13.55 36.23 -3.27
N LEU A 302 14.16 35.41 -4.12
CA LEU A 302 15.11 34.38 -3.67
C LEU A 302 16.35 35.01 -2.98
N ALA A 303 16.77 36.18 -3.45
CA ALA A 303 17.94 36.87 -2.90
C ALA A 303 17.73 37.34 -1.44
N GLU A 304 16.50 37.72 -1.10
CA GLU A 304 16.14 38.09 0.28
C GLU A 304 16.06 36.87 1.19
N VAL A 305 15.52 35.76 0.67
CA VAL A 305 15.49 34.47 1.41
C VAL A 305 16.91 33.93 1.61
N ASP A 306 17.83 34.09 0.64
CA ASP A 306 19.22 33.63 0.77
C ASP A 306 20.09 34.61 1.56
N SER A 307 19.70 34.95 2.76
CA SER A 307 20.44 35.83 3.67
C SER A 307 20.85 35.09 4.94
N ARG A 308 22.04 35.41 5.48
CA ARG A 308 22.62 34.77 6.71
C ARG A 308 21.70 34.84 7.94
N ARG A 309 20.73 35.75 7.95
CA ARG A 309 19.82 35.96 9.07
C ARG A 309 18.53 35.18 8.91
N VAL A 310 18.27 34.63 7.70
CA VAL A 310 17.04 33.93 7.35
C VAL A 310 17.18 32.45 7.67
N ARG A 311 16.17 31.90 8.31
CA ARG A 311 16.01 30.47 8.64
C ARG A 311 15.04 29.86 7.64
N VAL A 312 15.55 29.00 6.77
CA VAL A 312 14.76 28.28 5.76
C VAL A 312 14.49 26.87 6.25
N VAL A 313 13.23 26.47 6.30
CA VAL A 313 12.83 25.08 6.58
C VAL A 313 12.58 24.33 5.27
N VAL A 314 12.96 23.05 5.22
CA VAL A 314 12.67 22.14 4.10
C VAL A 314 12.31 20.76 4.63
N ASN A 315 11.52 20.01 3.85
CA ASN A 315 11.27 18.59 4.05
C ASN A 315 12.41 17.73 3.46
N PRO A 316 12.71 16.52 4.00
CA PRO A 316 13.82 15.72 3.57
C PRO A 316 13.61 15.03 2.22
N GLY A 317 14.68 14.95 1.41
CA GLY A 317 14.80 14.05 0.25
C GLY A 317 13.96 14.39 -0.99
N GLY A 318 13.17 15.46 -0.95
CA GLY A 318 12.31 15.88 -2.06
C GLY A 318 12.98 16.90 -2.98
N THR A 319 12.19 17.38 -3.95
CA THR A 319 12.62 18.45 -4.87
C THR A 319 12.77 19.81 -4.17
N ASN A 320 12.11 20.01 -3.01
CA ASN A 320 12.24 21.23 -2.21
C ASN A 320 13.63 21.32 -1.61
N GLU A 321 14.08 20.28 -0.88
CA GLU A 321 15.41 20.23 -0.29
C GLU A 321 16.50 20.39 -1.35
N ARG A 322 16.36 19.67 -2.48
CA ARG A 322 17.32 19.76 -3.57
C ARG A 322 17.43 21.19 -4.11
N TYR A 323 16.29 21.82 -4.42
CA TYR A 323 16.28 23.19 -4.91
C TYR A 323 16.95 24.16 -3.94
N VAL A 324 16.64 24.06 -2.65
CA VAL A 324 17.24 24.90 -1.62
C VAL A 324 18.75 24.66 -1.53
N ARG A 325 19.23 23.42 -1.53
CA ARG A 325 20.66 23.11 -1.53
C ARG A 325 21.40 23.62 -2.76
N GLU A 326 20.74 23.68 -3.90
CA GLU A 326 21.34 24.18 -5.16
C GLU A 326 21.36 25.71 -5.26
N HIS A 327 20.38 26.40 -4.68
CA HIS A 327 20.18 27.83 -4.93
C HIS A 327 20.31 28.73 -3.69
N VAL A 328 20.26 28.17 -2.48
CA VAL A 328 20.41 28.90 -1.21
C VAL A 328 21.77 28.59 -0.63
N ARG A 329 22.59 29.64 -0.48
CA ARG A 329 24.00 29.49 -0.07
C ARG A 329 24.32 30.12 1.29
N HIS A 330 23.52 31.09 1.70
CA HIS A 330 23.82 31.94 2.86
C HIS A 330 22.81 31.71 3.99
N ALA A 331 21.56 31.42 3.71
CA ALA A 331 20.54 31.21 4.71
C ALA A 331 20.81 29.97 5.60
N GLN A 332 20.25 29.98 6.79
CA GLN A 332 20.32 28.88 7.74
C GLN A 332 19.24 27.84 7.36
N VAL A 333 19.64 26.76 6.70
CA VAL A 333 18.71 25.71 6.24
C VAL A 333 18.56 24.62 7.30
N THR A 334 17.31 24.36 7.70
CA THR A 334 16.92 23.28 8.60
C THR A 334 16.06 22.25 7.87
N VAL A 335 16.44 20.98 7.91
CA VAL A 335 15.63 19.88 7.40
C VAL A 335 14.67 19.42 8.48
N HIS A 336 13.38 19.63 8.26
CA HIS A 336 12.34 19.20 9.20
C HIS A 336 11.86 17.79 8.85
N PRO A 337 11.86 16.83 9.79
CA PRO A 337 11.67 15.42 9.47
C PRO A 337 10.24 15.06 9.01
N ASP A 338 9.23 15.82 9.43
CA ASP A 338 7.83 15.58 9.08
C ASP A 338 7.31 16.67 8.13
N ASN A 339 7.08 16.30 6.86
CA ASN A 339 6.58 17.24 5.84
C ASN A 339 5.25 17.91 6.23
N ARG A 340 4.40 17.23 6.99
CA ARG A 340 3.09 17.71 7.41
C ARG A 340 3.15 18.88 8.39
N THR A 341 4.23 19.01 9.13
CA THR A 341 4.42 20.03 10.19
C THR A 341 5.52 21.04 9.88
N ALA A 342 6.12 20.98 8.68
CA ALA A 342 7.18 21.92 8.29
C ALA A 342 6.71 23.38 8.30
N PHE A 343 5.45 23.65 7.91
CA PHE A 343 4.88 24.99 7.90
C PHE A 343 4.60 25.53 9.30
N ASP A 344 4.35 24.67 10.27
CA ASP A 344 4.19 25.06 11.69
C ASP A 344 5.45 25.73 12.25
N GLU A 345 6.62 25.40 11.70
CA GLU A 345 7.88 26.06 12.07
C GLU A 345 7.89 27.54 11.68
N ILE A 346 7.25 27.89 10.54
CA ILE A 346 7.13 29.28 10.10
C ILE A 346 6.08 30.01 10.94
N VAL A 347 4.92 29.39 11.16
CA VAL A 347 3.85 29.96 12.02
C VAL A 347 4.37 30.24 13.41
N ALA A 348 5.12 29.32 13.99
CA ALA A 348 5.70 29.44 15.32
C ALA A 348 6.93 30.37 15.41
N GLY A 349 7.39 30.94 14.28
CA GLY A 349 8.55 31.82 14.25
C GLY A 349 9.90 31.10 14.47
N ARG A 350 9.94 29.77 14.35
CA ARG A 350 11.19 28.98 14.40
C ARG A 350 11.89 28.92 13.04
N ALA A 351 11.15 29.07 11.95
CA ALA A 351 11.66 29.34 10.60
C ALA A 351 11.04 30.64 10.06
N ASP A 352 11.64 31.20 9.02
CA ASP A 352 11.20 32.44 8.40
C ASP A 352 10.53 32.20 7.04
N ALA A 353 11.04 31.22 6.27
CA ALA A 353 10.51 30.88 4.97
C ALA A 353 10.66 29.39 4.63
N MET A 354 9.84 28.94 3.67
CA MET A 354 9.97 27.66 2.97
C MET A 354 9.88 27.88 1.47
N ILE A 355 10.67 27.15 0.69
CA ILE A 355 10.56 27.09 -0.76
C ILE A 355 9.89 25.76 -1.11
N THR A 356 8.67 25.83 -1.63
CA THR A 356 7.85 24.67 -1.93
C THR A 356 7.08 24.81 -3.24
N ASP A 357 6.31 23.80 -3.65
CA ASP A 357 5.46 23.86 -4.83
C ASP A 357 4.29 24.84 -4.61
N ASP A 358 3.91 25.56 -5.66
CA ASP A 358 2.86 26.58 -5.63
C ASP A 358 1.51 26.03 -5.13
N VAL A 359 1.12 24.81 -5.55
CA VAL A 359 -0.11 24.17 -5.09
C VAL A 359 -0.09 23.89 -3.58
N GLU A 360 1.05 23.50 -3.03
CA GLU A 360 1.21 23.31 -1.57
C GLU A 360 1.19 24.66 -0.85
N ALA A 361 1.85 25.67 -1.41
CA ALA A 361 1.84 27.03 -0.88
C ALA A 361 0.42 27.63 -0.79
N GLU A 362 -0.40 27.39 -1.81
CA GLU A 362 -1.81 27.82 -1.82
C GLU A 362 -2.63 27.11 -0.75
N LEU A 363 -2.48 25.80 -0.60
CA LEU A 363 -3.15 25.03 0.43
C LEU A 363 -2.75 25.49 1.83
N GLN A 364 -1.45 25.69 2.08
CA GLN A 364 -0.96 26.12 3.39
C GLN A 364 -1.38 27.54 3.74
N ALA A 365 -1.40 28.45 2.77
CA ALA A 365 -1.94 29.80 2.97
C ALA A 365 -3.45 29.81 3.26
N TYR A 366 -4.20 28.85 2.72
CA TYR A 366 -5.62 28.67 3.05
C TYR A 366 -5.83 28.16 4.51
N ARG A 367 -4.99 27.23 4.95
CA ARG A 367 -5.08 26.63 6.30
C ARG A 367 -4.51 27.48 7.41
N HIS A 368 -3.46 28.23 7.10
CA HIS A 368 -2.75 29.11 8.02
C HIS A 368 -2.87 30.56 7.51
N PRO A 369 -3.86 31.32 8.00
CA PRO A 369 -4.07 32.72 7.56
C PRO A 369 -2.86 33.63 7.79
N GLU A 370 -1.92 33.22 8.66
CA GLU A 370 -0.66 33.90 8.90
C GLU A 370 0.35 33.72 7.77
N LEU A 371 0.19 32.67 6.93
CA LEU A 371 1.11 32.35 5.84
C LEU A 371 0.63 32.91 4.52
N CYS A 372 1.56 33.39 3.74
CA CYS A 372 1.33 33.88 2.40
C CYS A 372 2.34 33.29 1.42
N ARG A 373 1.89 33.07 0.19
CA ARG A 373 2.78 32.97 -0.95
C ARG A 373 3.36 34.37 -1.19
N THR A 374 4.66 34.53 -0.98
CA THR A 374 5.31 35.85 -1.02
C THR A 374 5.89 36.16 -2.39
N TYR A 375 6.46 35.16 -3.07
CA TYR A 375 6.93 35.32 -4.45
C TYR A 375 5.75 35.38 -5.43
N PRO A 376 5.67 36.38 -6.33
CA PRO A 376 4.49 36.63 -7.16
C PRO A 376 4.29 35.62 -8.30
N GLY A 377 5.29 34.81 -8.60
CA GLY A 377 5.26 33.78 -9.63
C GLY A 377 5.75 32.43 -9.14
N THR A 378 6.41 31.70 -10.02
CA THR A 378 7.15 30.49 -9.68
C THR A 378 8.62 30.62 -10.04
N LEU A 379 9.50 30.17 -9.14
CA LEU A 379 10.95 30.18 -9.33
C LEU A 379 11.42 29.13 -10.33
N THR A 380 10.59 28.10 -10.56
CA THR A 380 10.84 27.01 -11.50
C THR A 380 9.59 26.67 -12.30
N ARG A 381 9.76 25.83 -13.32
CA ARG A 381 8.65 25.12 -13.96
C ARG A 381 8.80 23.64 -13.74
N SER A 382 7.76 22.98 -13.27
CA SER A 382 7.73 21.56 -13.03
C SER A 382 6.35 20.98 -13.38
N THR A 383 6.33 19.67 -13.63
CA THR A 383 5.08 18.94 -13.86
C THR A 383 5.01 17.76 -12.90
N LYS A 384 3.78 17.36 -12.54
CA LYS A 384 3.50 16.15 -11.78
C LYS A 384 3.00 15.08 -12.74
N ALA A 385 3.53 13.87 -12.57
CA ALA A 385 3.17 12.72 -13.38
C ALA A 385 3.27 11.43 -12.55
N ILE A 386 2.65 10.35 -13.03
CA ILE A 386 2.75 9.03 -12.44
C ILE A 386 4.13 8.46 -12.77
N PHE A 387 4.89 8.06 -11.76
CA PHE A 387 6.22 7.50 -11.92
C PHE A 387 6.17 5.96 -11.88
N MET A 388 6.86 5.28 -12.79
CA MET A 388 6.76 3.83 -12.97
C MET A 388 8.07 3.23 -13.50
N PRO A 389 8.26 1.89 -13.42
CA PRO A 389 9.38 1.22 -14.09
C PRO A 389 9.31 1.41 -15.61
N LYS A 390 10.44 1.23 -16.28
CA LYS A 390 10.53 1.29 -17.74
C LYS A 390 9.85 0.08 -18.39
N ASP A 391 8.55 0.21 -18.63
CA ASP A 391 7.73 -0.78 -19.33
C ASP A 391 6.77 -0.07 -20.29
N ALA A 392 7.02 -0.16 -21.58
CA ALA A 392 6.26 0.55 -22.60
C ALA A 392 4.77 0.20 -22.57
N ALA A 393 4.41 -1.03 -22.20
CA ALA A 393 3.01 -1.46 -22.13
C ALA A 393 2.30 -0.83 -20.94
N LEU A 394 2.95 -0.80 -19.75
CA LEU A 394 2.40 -0.13 -18.57
C LEU A 394 2.23 1.37 -18.83
N LYS A 395 3.27 2.01 -19.36
CA LYS A 395 3.20 3.43 -19.71
C LYS A 395 2.07 3.72 -20.69
N ALA A 396 1.94 2.94 -21.75
CA ALA A 396 0.87 3.14 -22.74
C ALA A 396 -0.53 2.99 -22.11
N ALA A 397 -0.73 2.00 -21.23
CA ALA A 397 -2.01 1.79 -20.54
C ALA A 397 -2.31 2.94 -19.58
N VAL A 398 -1.33 3.37 -18.79
CA VAL A 398 -1.47 4.52 -17.87
C VAL A 398 -1.74 5.81 -18.64
N ASP A 399 -0.98 6.08 -19.72
CA ASP A 399 -1.15 7.30 -20.54
C ASP A 399 -2.50 7.33 -21.24
N GLN A 400 -2.99 6.20 -21.72
CA GLN A 400 -4.31 6.11 -22.36
C GLN A 400 -5.42 6.47 -21.39
N TRP A 401 -5.39 5.89 -20.21
CA TRP A 401 -6.35 6.19 -19.12
C TRP A 401 -6.25 7.65 -18.69
N LEU A 402 -5.03 8.12 -18.42
CA LEU A 402 -4.82 9.46 -17.86
C LEU A 402 -5.18 10.58 -18.84
N LYS A 403 -4.97 10.39 -20.14
CA LYS A 403 -5.43 11.36 -21.16
C LYS A 403 -6.94 11.53 -21.12
N GLY A 404 -7.71 10.44 -21.05
CA GLY A 404 -9.17 10.51 -20.89
C GLY A 404 -9.57 11.23 -19.60
N ALA A 405 -8.92 10.90 -18.47
CA ALA A 405 -9.18 11.54 -17.20
C ALA A 405 -8.85 13.07 -17.22
N ILE A 406 -7.79 13.47 -17.95
CA ILE A 406 -7.43 14.90 -18.13
C ILE A 406 -8.48 15.61 -19.00
N GLU A 407 -8.93 14.99 -20.09
CA GLU A 407 -9.98 15.54 -20.96
C GLU A 407 -11.31 15.75 -20.20
N GLU A 408 -11.62 14.86 -19.25
CA GLU A 408 -12.77 14.99 -18.35
C GLU A 408 -12.55 15.98 -17.19
N GLY A 409 -11.35 16.54 -17.05
CA GLY A 409 -10.97 17.47 -15.97
C GLY A 409 -10.82 16.80 -14.59
N ALA A 410 -10.74 15.47 -14.52
CA ALA A 410 -10.73 14.74 -13.27
C ALA A 410 -9.53 15.07 -12.35
N PRO A 411 -8.26 15.16 -12.84
CA PRO A 411 -7.14 15.51 -11.95
C PRO A 411 -7.30 16.89 -11.31
N ALA A 412 -7.67 17.90 -12.11
CA ALA A 412 -7.86 19.27 -11.60
C ALA A 412 -8.98 19.32 -10.55
N ARG A 413 -10.11 18.66 -10.82
CA ARG A 413 -11.23 18.58 -9.88
C ARG A 413 -10.83 17.89 -8.58
N LEU A 414 -10.15 16.75 -8.64
CA LEU A 414 -9.71 16.01 -7.45
C LEU A 414 -8.71 16.81 -6.60
N ILE A 415 -7.78 17.52 -7.23
CA ILE A 415 -6.86 18.44 -6.53
C ILE A 415 -7.66 19.53 -5.82
N GLN A 416 -8.62 20.17 -6.48
CA GLN A 416 -9.46 21.20 -5.90
C GLN A 416 -10.31 20.69 -4.73
N GLU A 417 -10.89 19.51 -4.87
CA GLU A 417 -11.66 18.86 -3.81
C GLU A 417 -10.77 18.52 -2.58
N ALA A 418 -9.56 18.04 -2.82
CA ALA A 418 -8.61 17.76 -1.73
C ALA A 418 -8.11 19.02 -1.02
N MET A 419 -7.99 20.15 -1.75
CA MET A 419 -7.63 21.46 -1.15
C MET A 419 -8.75 22.05 -0.27
N SER A 420 -10.00 21.65 -0.48
CA SER A 420 -11.17 22.20 0.22
C SER A 420 -11.56 21.37 1.47
N ARG A 421 -10.92 20.26 1.72
CA ARG A 421 -11.13 19.37 2.89
C ARG A 421 -10.18 19.76 4.04
#